data_af9c13d5e058df6659b04be9802f3512
#
_entry.id   af9c13d5e058df6659b04be9802f3512
#
_cell.length_a   1.000
_cell.length_b   1.000
_cell.length_c   1.000
_cell.angle_alpha   90.00
_cell.angle_beta   90.00
_cell.angle_gamma   90.00
#
_symmetry.space_group_name_H-M   'P 1'
#
loop_
_entity.id
_entity.type
_entity.pdbx_description
1 polymer ?
#
loop_
_entity_poly.entity_id
_entity_poly.type
_entity_poly.pdbx_seq_one_letter_code
_entity_poly.pdbx_strand_id
1 'polypeptide(L)'
;MGSRLRFALLIALLGFVLLVWNLLSPVLSLLLSRRVGTRVGRHGIAFIFRGCWWVAERLGLMRIDAASLDALRDEPGGLIVAANHPTMLDALLVAARLPRGVCVMKAELLRNVFLGAGARFARYIRNDAGRGMLRDAVASLKEGGQLLLFPEGTRTVRWPVDAFKPGITLIAHLARVPIQTVLIESESPYLTKGWPLLRAPPFPVVIRLRLGKRFAHDPDHRAVLRALERYFASELVDERRAA
;
A
#
# COMPACT_ATOMS: atom_id res chain seq x y z
N MET A 1 26.79 6.85 16.18
CA MET A 1 26.18 7.60 15.04
C MET A 1 24.81 8.10 15.48
N GLY A 2 24.54 9.40 15.42
CA GLY A 2 23.26 9.97 15.87
C GLY A 2 22.07 9.54 15.03
N SER A 3 20.88 9.48 15.62
CA SER A 3 19.65 9.04 14.94
C SER A 3 19.32 9.85 13.66
N ARG A 4 19.61 11.15 13.69
CA ARG A 4 19.42 12.03 12.50
C ARG A 4 20.31 11.65 11.33
N LEU A 5 21.58 11.28 11.59
CA LEU A 5 22.47 10.83 10.53
C LEU A 5 22.04 9.48 9.95
N ARG A 6 21.64 8.51 10.82
CA ARG A 6 21.07 7.23 10.38
C ARG A 6 19.82 7.42 9.52
N PHE A 7 18.97 8.36 9.90
CA PHE A 7 17.78 8.71 9.14
C PHE A 7 18.14 9.30 7.77
N ALA A 8 19.07 10.24 7.69
CA ALA A 8 19.52 10.82 6.43
C ALA A 8 20.12 9.76 5.51
N LEU A 9 20.91 8.82 6.05
CA LEU A 9 21.46 7.70 5.30
C LEU A 9 20.38 6.74 4.79
N LEU A 10 19.35 6.46 5.59
CA LEU A 10 18.21 5.64 5.17
C LEU A 10 17.44 6.30 4.01
N ILE A 11 17.16 7.61 4.10
CA ILE A 11 16.48 8.36 3.02
C ILE A 11 17.34 8.38 1.74
N ALA A 12 18.66 8.60 1.87
CA ALA A 12 19.58 8.55 0.73
C ALA A 12 19.63 7.16 0.09
N LEU A 13 19.70 6.10 0.90
CA LEU A 13 19.66 4.71 0.42
C LEU A 13 18.34 4.41 -0.31
N LEU A 14 17.21 4.77 0.30
CA LEU A 14 15.89 4.59 -0.32
C LEU A 14 15.82 5.34 -1.67
N GLY A 15 16.23 6.60 -1.70
CA GLY A 15 16.26 7.40 -2.93
C GLY A 15 17.15 6.77 -3.99
N PHE A 16 18.35 6.32 -3.62
CA PHE A 16 19.29 5.66 -4.54
C PHE A 16 18.72 4.36 -5.12
N VAL A 17 18.20 3.47 -4.28
CA VAL A 17 17.65 2.18 -4.73
C VAL A 17 16.42 2.39 -5.62
N LEU A 18 15.54 3.34 -5.27
CA LEU A 18 14.38 3.68 -6.09
C LEU A 18 14.78 4.30 -7.43
N LEU A 19 15.81 5.15 -7.46
CA LEU A 19 16.35 5.71 -8.70
C LEU A 19 16.92 4.62 -9.61
N VAL A 20 17.76 3.73 -9.06
CA VAL A 20 18.31 2.59 -9.80
C VAL A 20 17.19 1.72 -10.38
N TRP A 21 16.18 1.36 -9.55
CA TRP A 21 15.03 0.60 -10.02
C TRP A 21 14.26 1.31 -11.13
N ASN A 22 14.09 2.63 -10.99
CA ASN A 22 13.37 3.43 -11.97
C ASN A 22 14.13 3.55 -13.31
N LEU A 23 15.46 3.53 -13.28
CA LEU A 23 16.30 3.51 -14.49
C LEU A 23 16.34 2.11 -15.16
N LEU A 24 16.33 1.04 -14.36
CA LEU A 24 16.34 -0.34 -14.87
C LEU A 24 14.98 -0.77 -15.44
N SER A 25 13.88 -0.28 -14.87
CA SER A 25 12.53 -0.70 -15.25
C SER A 25 12.19 -0.51 -16.73
N PRO A 26 12.54 0.59 -17.42
CA PRO A 26 12.32 0.73 -18.86
C PRO A 26 13.11 -0.30 -19.68
N VAL A 27 14.36 -0.56 -19.33
CA VAL A 27 15.20 -1.56 -20.02
C VAL A 27 14.58 -2.94 -19.87
N LEU A 28 14.20 -3.34 -18.66
CA LEU A 28 13.54 -4.61 -18.41
C LEU A 28 12.20 -4.71 -19.15
N SER A 29 11.48 -3.60 -19.31
CA SER A 29 10.19 -3.58 -20.04
C SER A 29 10.35 -3.83 -21.54
N LEU A 30 11.52 -3.55 -22.12
CA LEU A 30 11.84 -3.85 -23.51
C LEU A 30 12.27 -5.32 -23.71
N LEU A 31 12.90 -5.92 -22.70
CA LEU A 31 13.47 -7.26 -22.79
C LEU A 31 12.48 -8.35 -22.36
N LEU A 32 11.51 -8.03 -21.52
CA LEU A 32 10.60 -9.00 -20.95
C LEU A 32 9.20 -8.92 -21.56
N SER A 33 8.57 -10.07 -21.77
CA SER A 33 7.16 -10.10 -22.15
C SER A 33 6.29 -9.40 -21.11
N ARG A 34 5.15 -8.86 -21.54
CA ARG A 34 4.24 -8.10 -20.67
C ARG A 34 3.89 -8.82 -19.36
N ARG A 35 3.63 -10.14 -19.41
CA ARG A 35 3.27 -10.96 -18.23
C ARG A 35 4.45 -11.10 -17.27
N VAL A 36 5.60 -11.46 -17.79
CA VAL A 36 6.83 -11.63 -17.00
C VAL A 36 7.26 -10.30 -16.40
N GLY A 37 7.32 -9.24 -17.23
CA GLY A 37 7.69 -7.90 -16.77
C GLY A 37 6.79 -7.38 -15.65
N THR A 38 5.47 -7.58 -15.73
CA THR A 38 4.55 -7.20 -14.65
C THR A 38 4.86 -7.94 -13.35
N ARG A 39 5.13 -9.26 -13.41
CA ARG A 39 5.52 -10.04 -12.22
C ARG A 39 6.84 -9.55 -11.65
N VAL A 40 7.87 -9.38 -12.47
CA VAL A 40 9.16 -8.86 -12.06
C VAL A 40 9.02 -7.47 -11.43
N GLY A 41 8.22 -6.58 -12.03
CA GLY A 41 7.95 -5.24 -11.50
C GLY A 41 7.35 -5.25 -10.10
N ARG A 42 6.32 -6.07 -9.88
CA ARG A 42 5.64 -6.18 -8.57
C ARG A 42 6.54 -6.81 -7.50
N HIS A 43 7.21 -7.93 -7.82
CA HIS A 43 8.13 -8.59 -6.90
C HIS A 43 9.34 -7.70 -6.58
N GLY A 44 9.88 -6.97 -7.58
CA GLY A 44 10.97 -6.04 -7.39
C GLY A 44 10.61 -4.91 -6.42
N ILE A 45 9.43 -4.30 -6.58
CA ILE A 45 8.94 -3.28 -5.65
C ILE A 45 8.79 -3.83 -4.24
N ALA A 46 8.16 -5.02 -4.09
CA ALA A 46 7.99 -5.66 -2.79
C ALA A 46 9.34 -5.98 -2.14
N PHE A 47 10.30 -6.50 -2.90
CA PHE A 47 11.65 -6.80 -2.43
C PHE A 47 12.41 -5.55 -1.97
N ILE A 48 12.38 -4.49 -2.78
CA ILE A 48 13.04 -3.20 -2.48
C ILE A 48 12.50 -2.63 -1.17
N PHE A 49 11.18 -2.51 -1.03
CA PHE A 49 10.61 -1.96 0.20
C PHE A 49 10.86 -2.86 1.40
N ARG A 50 10.76 -4.19 1.25
CA ARG A 50 11.10 -5.11 2.33
C ARG A 50 12.54 -4.94 2.81
N GLY A 51 13.49 -4.80 1.89
CA GLY A 51 14.90 -4.54 2.20
C GLY A 51 15.10 -3.20 2.90
N CYS A 52 14.46 -2.13 2.41
CA CYS A 52 14.55 -0.80 3.04
C CYS A 52 13.99 -0.80 4.48
N TRP A 53 12.88 -1.49 4.71
CA TRP A 53 12.29 -1.59 6.06
C TRP A 53 13.16 -2.42 6.98
N TRP A 54 13.74 -3.51 6.51
CA TRP A 54 14.71 -4.29 7.26
C TRP A 54 15.92 -3.44 7.68
N VAL A 55 16.46 -2.61 6.78
CA VAL A 55 17.55 -1.66 7.12
C VAL A 55 17.07 -0.64 8.15
N ALA A 56 15.87 -0.09 8.00
CA ALA A 56 15.31 0.88 8.96
C ALA A 56 15.20 0.31 10.38
N GLU A 57 14.78 -0.95 10.51
CA GLU A 57 14.72 -1.66 11.79
C GLU A 57 16.11 -1.93 12.37
N ARG A 58 17.06 -2.38 11.53
CA ARG A 58 18.46 -2.60 11.96
C ARG A 58 19.17 -1.32 12.43
N LEU A 59 18.78 -0.20 11.84
CA LEU A 59 19.28 1.11 12.28
C LEU A 59 18.58 1.64 13.55
N GLY A 60 17.57 0.94 14.08
CA GLY A 60 16.77 1.35 15.22
C GLY A 60 15.89 2.57 14.94
N LEU A 61 15.55 2.83 13.65
CA LEU A 61 14.72 3.96 13.25
C LEU A 61 13.24 3.60 13.20
N MET A 62 12.93 2.32 13.01
CA MET A 62 11.54 1.82 12.94
C MET A 62 11.39 0.52 13.72
N ARG A 63 10.15 0.26 14.16
CA ARG A 63 9.67 -1.04 14.63
C ARG A 63 8.39 -1.34 13.84
N ILE A 64 8.43 -2.38 13.03
CA ILE A 64 7.36 -2.72 12.10
C ILE A 64 6.83 -4.11 12.41
N ASP A 65 5.62 -4.17 12.95
CA ASP A 65 4.89 -5.43 13.06
C ASP A 65 3.92 -5.55 11.89
N ALA A 66 4.22 -6.42 10.96
CA ALA A 66 3.43 -6.70 9.76
C ALA A 66 3.45 -8.18 9.40
N ALA A 67 3.82 -9.06 10.35
CA ALA A 67 3.99 -10.49 10.09
C ALA A 67 2.68 -11.16 9.64
N SER A 68 1.54 -10.72 10.18
CA SER A 68 0.22 -11.26 9.80
C SER A 68 -0.08 -11.14 8.29
N LEU A 69 0.47 -10.11 7.62
CA LEU A 69 0.26 -9.88 6.19
C LEU A 69 0.97 -10.93 5.31
N ASP A 70 1.94 -11.67 5.85
CA ASP A 70 2.63 -12.72 5.09
C ASP A 70 1.67 -13.85 4.67
N ALA A 71 0.56 -14.05 5.40
CA ALA A 71 -0.51 -14.97 5.00
C ALA A 71 -1.16 -14.62 3.65
N LEU A 72 -1.05 -13.36 3.19
CA LEU A 72 -1.61 -12.94 1.90
C LEU A 72 -0.70 -13.27 0.71
N ARG A 73 0.54 -13.72 0.93
CA ARG A 73 1.51 -13.94 -0.17
C ARG A 73 1.05 -15.02 -1.13
N ASP A 74 0.53 -16.12 -0.57
CA ASP A 74 0.14 -17.31 -1.33
C ASP A 74 -1.38 -17.42 -1.52
N GLU A 75 -2.11 -16.36 -1.17
CA GLU A 75 -3.57 -16.29 -1.32
C GLU A 75 -3.98 -16.50 -2.78
N PRO A 76 -4.80 -17.52 -3.09
CA PRO A 76 -5.19 -17.81 -4.46
C PRO A 76 -6.16 -16.75 -5.02
N GLY A 77 -6.09 -16.52 -6.32
CA GLY A 77 -7.02 -15.63 -7.02
C GLY A 77 -6.78 -14.15 -6.80
N GLY A 78 -7.76 -13.34 -7.22
CA GLY A 78 -7.76 -11.89 -7.01
C GLY A 78 -8.26 -11.52 -5.63
N LEU A 79 -7.66 -10.49 -5.04
CA LEU A 79 -7.99 -10.01 -3.71
C LEU A 79 -7.92 -8.49 -3.65
N ILE A 80 -8.92 -7.84 -3.08
CA ILE A 80 -8.78 -6.44 -2.69
C ILE A 80 -8.22 -6.40 -1.27
N VAL A 81 -7.13 -5.68 -1.08
CA VAL A 81 -6.55 -5.37 0.22
C VAL A 81 -6.94 -3.94 0.58
N ALA A 82 -7.89 -3.81 1.50
CA ALA A 82 -8.41 -2.54 1.99
C ALA A 82 -7.68 -2.13 3.25
N ALA A 83 -7.04 -0.98 3.28
CA ALA A 83 -6.35 -0.46 4.46
C ALA A 83 -6.80 0.96 4.80
N ASN A 84 -6.83 1.34 6.08
CA ASN A 84 -6.87 2.74 6.47
C ASN A 84 -5.53 3.41 6.13
N HIS A 85 -5.50 4.74 6.08
CA HIS A 85 -4.35 5.47 5.53
C HIS A 85 -3.83 6.58 6.44
N PRO A 86 -3.33 6.26 7.65
CA PRO A 86 -2.82 7.27 8.57
C PRO A 86 -1.58 8.00 8.05
N THR A 87 -0.67 7.32 7.35
CA THR A 87 0.62 7.88 6.93
C THR A 87 0.95 7.61 5.46
N MET A 88 1.92 8.33 4.92
CA MET A 88 2.40 8.08 3.55
C MET A 88 3.18 6.75 3.42
N LEU A 89 3.66 6.19 4.54
CA LEU A 89 4.39 4.92 4.55
C LEU A 89 3.51 3.70 4.29
N ASP A 90 2.23 3.80 4.56
CA ASP A 90 1.30 2.67 4.58
C ASP A 90 1.28 1.90 3.26
N ALA A 91 1.21 2.62 2.13
CA ALA A 91 1.24 2.01 0.81
C ALA A 91 2.53 1.21 0.57
N LEU A 92 3.67 1.73 1.05
CA LEU A 92 4.98 1.11 0.89
C LEU A 92 5.17 -0.08 1.82
N LEU A 93 4.62 0.01 3.05
CA LEU A 93 4.65 -1.07 4.04
C LEU A 93 3.81 -2.26 3.58
N VAL A 94 2.59 -2.00 3.13
CA VAL A 94 1.70 -3.05 2.60
C VAL A 94 2.27 -3.65 1.31
N ALA A 95 2.76 -2.82 0.37
CA ALA A 95 3.37 -3.30 -0.88
C ALA A 95 4.58 -4.20 -0.64
N ALA A 96 5.37 -3.97 0.41
CA ALA A 96 6.50 -4.82 0.80
C ALA A 96 6.07 -6.26 1.15
N ARG A 97 4.82 -6.49 1.53
CA ARG A 97 4.26 -7.79 1.91
C ARG A 97 3.44 -8.45 0.80
N LEU A 98 3.10 -7.71 -0.25
CA LEU A 98 2.26 -8.17 -1.36
C LEU A 98 3.05 -8.33 -2.65
N PRO A 99 3.69 -9.48 -2.93
CA PRO A 99 4.51 -9.66 -4.13
C PRO A 99 3.70 -9.63 -5.44
N ARG A 100 2.38 -9.80 -5.38
CA ARG A 100 1.44 -9.64 -6.50
C ARG A 100 0.68 -8.32 -6.41
N GLY A 101 1.11 -7.42 -5.51
CA GLY A 101 0.45 -6.17 -5.19
C GLY A 101 0.34 -5.23 -6.39
N VAL A 102 -0.82 -4.65 -6.55
CA VAL A 102 -1.13 -3.55 -7.47
C VAL A 102 -1.67 -2.40 -6.64
N CYS A 103 -1.09 -1.24 -6.77
CA CYS A 103 -1.55 -0.06 -6.04
C CYS A 103 -2.28 0.90 -6.99
N VAL A 104 -3.40 1.47 -6.51
CA VAL A 104 -3.99 2.65 -7.15
C VAL A 104 -3.26 3.87 -6.61
N MET A 105 -2.60 4.62 -7.47
CA MET A 105 -1.76 5.74 -7.09
C MET A 105 -2.11 7.02 -7.84
N LYS A 106 -1.73 8.17 -7.27
CA LYS A 106 -1.92 9.46 -7.93
C LYS A 106 -1.16 9.52 -9.25
N ALA A 107 -1.79 10.04 -10.28
CA ALA A 107 -1.20 10.16 -11.62
C ALA A 107 0.14 10.93 -11.63
N GLU A 108 0.27 11.93 -10.76
CA GLU A 108 1.50 12.73 -10.62
C GLU A 108 2.71 11.85 -10.20
N LEU A 109 2.49 10.83 -9.37
CA LEU A 109 3.55 9.92 -8.93
C LEU A 109 4.10 9.05 -10.06
N LEU A 110 3.34 8.85 -11.14
CA LEU A 110 3.85 8.14 -12.33
C LEU A 110 4.83 8.98 -13.16
N ARG A 111 4.94 10.29 -12.89
CA ARG A 111 5.95 11.19 -13.47
C ARG A 111 7.15 11.38 -12.55
N ASN A 112 7.07 10.87 -11.31
CA ASN A 112 8.15 11.00 -10.33
C ASN A 112 9.36 10.18 -10.76
N VAL A 113 10.56 10.78 -10.68
CA VAL A 113 11.83 10.18 -11.10
C VAL A 113 12.26 8.98 -10.27
N PHE A 114 11.74 8.82 -9.07
CA PHE A 114 12.05 7.69 -8.17
C PHE A 114 11.04 6.55 -8.26
N LEU A 115 9.80 6.83 -8.68
CA LEU A 115 8.71 5.85 -8.60
C LEU A 115 8.08 5.53 -9.95
N GLY A 116 8.08 6.48 -10.88
CA GLY A 116 7.19 6.45 -12.03
C GLY A 116 7.42 5.30 -13.00
N ALA A 117 8.68 5.02 -13.41
CA ALA A 117 8.95 3.95 -14.36
C ALA A 117 8.74 2.58 -13.71
N GLY A 118 9.19 2.39 -12.44
CA GLY A 118 8.95 1.17 -11.69
C GLY A 118 7.46 0.88 -11.50
N ALA A 119 6.67 1.89 -11.17
CA ALA A 119 5.22 1.75 -11.01
C ALA A 119 4.51 1.41 -12.35
N ARG A 120 4.94 2.02 -13.47
CA ARG A 120 4.43 1.66 -14.81
C ARG A 120 4.80 0.21 -15.19
N PHE A 121 6.03 -0.20 -14.90
CA PHE A 121 6.51 -1.55 -15.14
C PHE A 121 5.72 -2.59 -14.33
N ALA A 122 5.40 -2.29 -13.05
CA ALA A 122 4.53 -3.10 -12.20
C ALA A 122 3.03 -3.00 -12.56
N ARG A 123 2.66 -2.11 -13.50
CA ARG A 123 1.29 -1.82 -13.91
C ARG A 123 0.41 -1.34 -12.76
N TYR A 124 0.92 -0.40 -11.99
CA TYR A 124 0.13 0.31 -11.01
C TYR A 124 -0.91 1.20 -11.70
N ILE A 125 -2.05 1.35 -11.09
CA ILE A 125 -3.25 1.93 -11.68
C ILE A 125 -3.33 3.41 -11.31
N ARG A 126 -3.65 4.26 -12.28
CA ARG A 126 -3.84 5.71 -12.07
C ARG A 126 -5.21 5.99 -11.47
N ASN A 127 -5.25 6.85 -10.45
CA ASN A 127 -6.49 7.23 -9.77
C ASN A 127 -7.35 8.22 -10.56
N ASP A 128 -6.79 8.92 -11.54
CA ASP A 128 -7.48 9.95 -12.34
C ASP A 128 -8.12 9.42 -13.65
N ALA A 129 -7.96 8.12 -13.95
CA ALA A 129 -8.42 7.54 -15.20
C ALA A 129 -9.94 7.24 -15.25
N GLY A 130 -10.72 7.66 -14.26
CA GLY A 130 -12.17 7.48 -14.23
C GLY A 130 -12.62 6.03 -14.49
N ARG A 131 -13.41 5.80 -15.57
CA ARG A 131 -13.84 4.44 -15.96
C ARG A 131 -12.66 3.53 -16.34
N GLY A 132 -11.55 4.08 -16.82
CA GLY A 132 -10.31 3.34 -17.10
C GLY A 132 -9.70 2.73 -15.85
N MET A 133 -9.66 3.46 -14.74
CA MET A 133 -9.21 2.95 -13.45
C MET A 133 -10.02 1.72 -13.01
N LEU A 134 -11.34 1.80 -13.10
CA LEU A 134 -12.24 0.70 -12.74
C LEU A 134 -11.98 -0.54 -13.61
N ARG A 135 -11.88 -0.37 -14.92
CA ARG A 135 -11.58 -1.45 -15.86
C ARG A 135 -10.23 -2.12 -15.57
N ASP A 136 -9.18 -1.32 -15.34
CA ASP A 136 -7.84 -1.82 -15.12
C ASP A 136 -7.72 -2.52 -13.76
N ALA A 137 -8.44 -2.04 -12.73
CA ALA A 137 -8.56 -2.67 -11.43
C ALA A 137 -9.22 -4.05 -11.52
N VAL A 138 -10.39 -4.12 -12.18
CA VAL A 138 -11.12 -5.37 -12.40
C VAL A 138 -10.30 -6.37 -13.22
N ALA A 139 -9.63 -5.92 -14.28
CA ALA A 139 -8.76 -6.77 -15.10
C ALA A 139 -7.60 -7.35 -14.27
N SER A 140 -6.93 -6.51 -13.48
CA SER A 140 -5.83 -6.96 -12.62
C SER A 140 -6.28 -8.00 -11.59
N LEU A 141 -7.46 -7.82 -10.99
CA LEU A 141 -8.04 -8.79 -10.04
C LEU A 141 -8.37 -10.12 -10.71
N LYS A 142 -8.96 -10.09 -11.92
CA LYS A 142 -9.24 -11.30 -12.69
C LYS A 142 -7.99 -12.07 -13.11
N GLU A 143 -6.85 -11.39 -13.26
CA GLU A 143 -5.54 -11.98 -13.49
C GLU A 143 -4.86 -12.48 -12.19
N GLY A 144 -5.55 -12.49 -11.04
CA GLY A 144 -5.04 -12.93 -9.76
C GLY A 144 -4.21 -11.89 -9.01
N GLY A 145 -4.32 -10.59 -9.36
CA GLY A 145 -3.64 -9.50 -8.67
C GLY A 145 -4.22 -9.24 -7.28
N GLN A 146 -3.38 -8.67 -6.40
CA GLN A 146 -3.79 -8.18 -5.08
C GLN A 146 -3.86 -6.66 -5.14
N LEU A 147 -5.08 -6.11 -5.20
CA LEU A 147 -5.30 -4.68 -5.37
C LEU A 147 -5.30 -3.96 -4.03
N LEU A 148 -4.23 -3.23 -3.73
CA LEU A 148 -4.17 -2.35 -2.56
C LEU A 148 -4.99 -1.09 -2.82
N LEU A 149 -5.98 -0.86 -1.97
CA LEU A 149 -6.83 0.31 -1.98
C LEU A 149 -6.95 0.90 -0.57
N PHE A 150 -6.92 2.22 -0.52
CA PHE A 150 -7.28 3.01 0.65
C PHE A 150 -8.70 3.54 0.43
N PRO A 151 -9.72 3.04 1.14
CA PRO A 151 -11.11 3.38 0.87
C PRO A 151 -11.42 4.87 1.02
N GLU A 152 -10.69 5.55 1.90
CA GLU A 152 -10.77 7.00 2.12
C GLU A 152 -10.36 7.81 0.88
N GLY A 153 -9.50 7.24 0.02
CA GLY A 153 -8.96 7.88 -1.17
C GLY A 153 -7.94 9.01 -0.91
N THR A 154 -7.60 9.23 0.36
CA THR A 154 -6.56 10.17 0.84
C THR A 154 -6.06 9.66 2.18
N ARG A 155 -4.96 10.26 2.72
CA ARG A 155 -4.55 9.99 4.10
C ARG A 155 -5.62 10.45 5.07
N THR A 156 -5.87 9.63 6.09
CA THR A 156 -6.84 9.88 7.16
C THR A 156 -6.61 11.26 7.79
N VAL A 157 -7.66 12.04 7.90
CA VAL A 157 -7.66 13.37 8.53
C VAL A 157 -8.48 13.33 9.82
N ARG A 158 -9.61 12.66 9.80
CA ARG A 158 -10.52 12.53 10.94
C ARG A 158 -10.41 11.14 11.52
N TRP A 159 -10.05 11.07 12.77
CA TRP A 159 -10.00 9.81 13.51
C TRP A 159 -11.43 9.24 13.74
N PRO A 160 -11.63 7.92 13.66
CA PRO A 160 -10.69 6.85 13.34
C PRO A 160 -10.42 6.68 11.84
N VAL A 161 -11.36 7.01 10.95
CA VAL A 161 -11.25 6.99 9.49
C VAL A 161 -12.12 8.08 8.87
N ASP A 162 -11.72 8.57 7.71
CA ASP A 162 -12.57 9.41 6.86
C ASP A 162 -13.63 8.55 6.13
N ALA A 163 -14.68 9.19 5.60
CA ALA A 163 -15.74 8.51 4.86
C ALA A 163 -15.20 7.73 3.65
N PHE A 164 -15.68 6.51 3.47
CA PHE A 164 -15.21 5.60 2.43
C PHE A 164 -15.85 5.89 1.07
N LYS A 165 -15.04 5.83 0.03
CA LYS A 165 -15.51 5.98 -1.35
C LYS A 165 -16.08 4.68 -1.87
N PRO A 166 -17.22 4.71 -2.60
CA PRO A 166 -17.91 3.50 -3.06
C PRO A 166 -17.13 2.70 -4.12
N GLY A 167 -16.07 3.27 -4.68
CA GLY A 167 -15.27 2.62 -5.73
C GLY A 167 -14.70 1.26 -5.31
N ILE A 168 -14.31 1.09 -4.04
CA ILE A 168 -13.74 -0.17 -3.56
C ILE A 168 -14.74 -1.34 -3.65
N THR A 169 -15.96 -1.14 -3.19
CA THR A 169 -17.00 -2.18 -3.19
C THR A 169 -17.58 -2.40 -4.59
N LEU A 170 -17.61 -1.37 -5.42
CA LEU A 170 -17.97 -1.51 -6.83
C LEU A 170 -16.93 -2.36 -7.58
N ILE A 171 -15.64 -2.15 -7.36
CA ILE A 171 -14.57 -2.97 -7.94
C ILE A 171 -14.70 -4.43 -7.47
N ALA A 172 -14.90 -4.65 -6.16
CA ALA A 172 -15.12 -5.99 -5.60
C ALA A 172 -16.29 -6.71 -6.27
N HIS A 173 -17.41 -6.00 -6.41
CA HIS A 173 -18.62 -6.52 -7.06
C HIS A 173 -18.37 -6.91 -8.52
N LEU A 174 -17.77 -6.02 -9.32
CA LEU A 174 -17.51 -6.28 -10.75
C LEU A 174 -16.45 -7.36 -10.98
N ALA A 175 -15.46 -7.47 -10.10
CA ALA A 175 -14.44 -8.51 -10.19
C ALA A 175 -14.87 -9.83 -9.53
N ARG A 176 -15.92 -9.84 -8.72
CA ARG A 176 -16.39 -10.98 -7.89
C ARG A 176 -15.30 -11.52 -6.97
N VAL A 177 -14.62 -10.61 -6.28
CA VAL A 177 -13.53 -10.96 -5.36
C VAL A 177 -13.82 -10.47 -3.94
N PRO A 178 -13.25 -11.12 -2.91
CA PRO A 178 -13.38 -10.65 -1.54
C PRO A 178 -12.52 -9.41 -1.26
N ILE A 179 -12.84 -8.75 -0.14
CA ILE A 179 -12.09 -7.64 0.42
C ILE A 179 -11.47 -8.11 1.73
N GLN A 180 -10.15 -8.14 1.81
CA GLN A 180 -9.41 -8.35 3.05
C GLN A 180 -9.05 -7.01 3.66
N THR A 181 -9.42 -6.78 4.91
CA THR A 181 -9.05 -5.56 5.60
C THR A 181 -7.66 -5.68 6.22
N VAL A 182 -6.93 -4.57 6.22
CA VAL A 182 -5.67 -4.39 6.92
C VAL A 182 -5.81 -3.15 7.79
N LEU A 183 -5.59 -3.32 9.08
CA LEU A 183 -5.63 -2.23 10.05
C LEU A 183 -4.21 -1.74 10.28
N ILE A 184 -4.00 -0.45 10.09
CA ILE A 184 -2.70 0.20 10.21
C ILE A 184 -2.74 1.20 11.35
N GLU A 185 -1.86 1.01 12.32
CA GLU A 185 -1.70 1.86 13.48
C GLU A 185 -0.29 2.44 13.49
N SER A 186 -0.21 3.73 13.74
CA SER A 186 1.04 4.44 13.90
C SER A 186 1.00 5.27 15.19
N GLU A 187 1.95 5.04 16.07
CA GLU A 187 2.13 5.84 17.29
C GLU A 187 2.81 7.17 16.98
N SER A 188 3.39 7.31 15.78
CA SER A 188 4.13 8.50 15.35
C SER A 188 3.31 9.34 14.38
N PRO A 189 3.35 10.67 14.49
CA PRO A 189 2.77 11.57 13.50
C PRO A 189 3.58 11.63 12.19
N TYR A 190 4.66 10.86 12.08
CA TYR A 190 5.55 10.88 10.92
C TYR A 190 4.83 10.56 9.62
N LEU A 191 4.95 11.48 8.66
CA LEU A 191 4.32 11.40 7.34
C LEU A 191 2.78 11.34 7.34
N THR A 192 2.13 11.74 8.43
CA THR A 192 0.71 12.11 8.39
C THR A 192 0.49 13.28 7.43
N LYS A 193 -0.75 13.64 7.16
CA LYS A 193 -1.05 14.71 6.21
C LYS A 193 -0.45 16.03 6.67
N GLY A 194 0.39 16.65 5.82
CA GLY A 194 1.10 17.90 6.12
C GLY A 194 2.51 17.73 6.70
N TRP A 195 2.92 16.53 7.11
CA TRP A 195 4.28 16.33 7.62
C TRP A 195 5.32 16.41 6.49
N PRO A 196 6.39 17.24 6.63
CA PRO A 196 7.46 17.32 5.62
C PRO A 196 8.28 16.04 5.55
N LEU A 197 8.52 15.53 4.33
CA LEU A 197 9.19 14.25 4.09
C LEU A 197 10.56 14.14 4.79
N LEU A 198 11.35 15.21 4.75
CA LEU A 198 12.72 15.21 5.29
C LEU A 198 12.81 15.59 6.76
N ARG A 199 11.69 15.92 7.40
CA ARG A 199 11.66 16.22 8.82
C ARG A 199 11.73 14.92 9.63
N ALA A 200 12.84 14.68 10.32
CA ALA A 200 13.01 13.50 11.15
C ALA A 200 12.01 13.49 12.32
N PRO A 201 11.31 12.38 12.57
CA PRO A 201 10.43 12.21 13.73
C PRO A 201 11.25 11.83 14.98
N PRO A 202 10.63 11.75 16.16
CA PRO A 202 11.13 10.93 17.26
C PRO A 202 11.30 9.48 16.83
N PHE A 203 12.38 8.82 17.25
CA PHE A 203 12.66 7.43 16.91
C PHE A 203 12.60 6.54 18.17
N PRO A 204 12.22 5.27 18.00
CA PRO A 204 11.79 4.60 16.78
C PRO A 204 10.37 5.00 16.35
N VAL A 205 10.09 5.01 15.06
CA VAL A 205 8.73 5.05 14.53
C VAL A 205 8.13 3.65 14.67
N VAL A 206 7.06 3.52 15.44
CA VAL A 206 6.36 2.25 15.67
C VAL A 206 5.12 2.19 14.79
N ILE A 207 5.03 1.15 13.97
CA ILE A 207 3.88 0.90 13.08
C ILE A 207 3.48 -0.56 13.18
N ARG A 208 2.18 -0.81 13.38
CA ARG A 208 1.58 -2.15 13.39
C ARG A 208 0.61 -2.29 12.22
N LEU A 209 0.72 -3.38 11.50
CA LEU A 209 -0.19 -3.76 10.43
C LEU A 209 -0.75 -5.15 10.75
N ARG A 210 -2.05 -5.26 10.90
CA ARG A 210 -2.70 -6.55 11.17
C ARG A 210 -3.80 -6.84 10.18
N LEU A 211 -4.00 -8.12 9.91
CA LEU A 211 -5.16 -8.58 9.16
C LEU A 211 -6.40 -8.43 10.02
N GLY A 212 -7.42 -7.84 9.45
CA GLY A 212 -8.75 -7.78 10.03
C GLY A 212 -9.73 -8.70 9.32
N LYS A 213 -11.00 -8.39 9.45
CA LYS A 213 -12.11 -9.16 8.86
C LYS A 213 -12.02 -9.23 7.33
N ARG A 214 -12.34 -10.40 6.79
CA ARG A 214 -12.53 -10.62 5.35
C ARG A 214 -14.01 -10.49 5.01
N PHE A 215 -14.32 -9.64 4.05
CA PHE A 215 -15.65 -9.46 3.50
C PHE A 215 -15.75 -10.25 2.21
N ALA A 216 -16.70 -11.20 2.18
CA ALA A 216 -16.98 -11.94 0.96
C ALA A 216 -17.62 -11.03 -0.10
N HIS A 217 -17.58 -11.47 -1.35
CA HIS A 217 -18.35 -10.82 -2.41
C HIS A 217 -19.85 -10.87 -2.09
N ASP A 218 -20.50 -9.72 -2.21
CA ASP A 218 -21.95 -9.58 -2.01
C ASP A 218 -22.54 -8.72 -3.14
N PRO A 219 -23.69 -9.09 -3.71
CA PRO A 219 -24.40 -8.27 -4.70
C PRO A 219 -24.76 -6.86 -4.21
N ASP A 220 -25.13 -6.72 -2.91
CA ASP A 220 -25.35 -5.39 -2.31
C ASP A 220 -24.02 -4.74 -1.88
N HIS A 221 -23.28 -4.25 -2.88
CA HIS A 221 -22.01 -3.56 -2.65
C HIS A 221 -22.15 -2.31 -1.76
N ARG A 222 -23.36 -1.71 -1.63
CA ARG A 222 -23.59 -0.55 -0.74
C ARG A 222 -23.70 -1.00 0.73
N ALA A 223 -24.33 -2.14 0.99
CA ALA A 223 -24.34 -2.72 2.32
C ALA A 223 -22.93 -3.13 2.76
N VAL A 224 -22.13 -3.71 1.86
CA VAL A 224 -20.72 -4.02 2.11
C VAL A 224 -19.92 -2.76 2.46
N LEU A 225 -20.13 -1.65 1.74
CA LEU A 225 -19.44 -0.37 2.05
C LEU A 225 -19.73 0.11 3.46
N ARG A 226 -21.01 0.13 3.85
CA ARG A 226 -21.41 0.54 5.22
C ARG A 226 -20.86 -0.39 6.30
N ALA A 227 -20.82 -1.69 6.02
CA ALA A 227 -20.28 -2.68 6.94
C ALA A 227 -18.75 -2.54 7.09
N LEU A 228 -18.05 -2.30 5.97
CA LEU A 228 -16.62 -2.08 5.93
C LEU A 228 -16.22 -0.82 6.73
N GLU A 229 -16.93 0.29 6.51
CA GLU A 229 -16.67 1.57 7.20
C GLU A 229 -16.90 1.44 8.71
N ARG A 230 -18.01 0.83 9.13
CA ARG A 230 -18.29 0.55 10.56
C ARG A 230 -17.23 -0.34 11.18
N TYR A 231 -16.79 -1.37 10.47
CA TYR A 231 -15.75 -2.29 10.95
C TYR A 231 -14.44 -1.55 11.23
N PHE A 232 -13.96 -0.76 10.28
CA PHE A 232 -12.73 0.02 10.51
C PHE A 232 -12.89 1.01 11.67
N ALA A 233 -14.04 1.67 11.77
CA ALA A 233 -14.30 2.62 12.83
C ALA A 233 -14.29 1.96 14.21
N SER A 234 -14.92 0.78 14.37
CA SER A 234 -14.94 0.06 15.65
C SER A 234 -13.56 -0.45 16.05
N GLU A 235 -12.90 -1.18 15.16
CA GLU A 235 -11.62 -1.84 15.46
C GLU A 235 -10.51 -0.84 15.85
N LEU A 236 -10.41 0.29 15.13
CA LEU A 236 -9.39 1.29 15.43
C LEU A 236 -9.65 2.06 16.73
N VAL A 237 -10.92 2.18 17.17
CA VAL A 237 -11.26 2.80 18.46
C VAL A 237 -10.96 1.86 19.63
N ASP A 238 -11.32 0.59 19.50
CA ASP A 238 -11.15 -0.40 20.57
C ASP A 238 -9.68 -0.62 20.91
N GLU A 239 -8.79 -0.60 19.93
CA GLU A 239 -7.34 -0.75 20.16
C GLU A 239 -6.71 0.44 20.89
N ARG A 240 -7.15 1.67 20.61
CA ARG A 240 -6.65 2.82 21.40
C ARG A 240 -7.08 2.80 22.87
N ARG A 241 -8.14 2.06 23.19
CA ARG A 241 -8.56 1.87 24.59
C ARG A 241 -7.79 0.76 25.29
N ALA A 242 -7.22 -0.16 24.51
CA ALA A 242 -6.44 -1.30 25.02
C ALA A 242 -4.93 -1.02 25.14
N ALA A 243 -4.42 0.04 24.53
CA ALA A 243 -3.01 0.47 24.53
C ALA A 243 -2.75 1.53 25.60
#